data_8fe1c052b3c1b78857608b5589c23796
#
_entry.id   8fe1c052b3c1b78857608b5589c23796
#
_cell.length_a   1.000
_cell.length_b   1.000
_cell.length_c   1.000
_cell.angle_alpha   90.00
_cell.angle_beta   90.00
_cell.angle_gamma   90.00
#
_symmetry.space_group_name_H-M   'P 1'
#
loop_
_entity.id
_entity.type
_entity.pdbx_description
1 polymer ?
#
loop_
_entity_poly.entity_id
_entity_poly.type
_entity_poly.pdbx_seq_one_letter_code
_entity_poly.pdbx_strand_id
1 'polypeptide(L)'
;MTGLVQKTKASRLLDPAEPDVATVFASGPHEVAHFTRSERMARGRAARADIPRSAHAGWEAAPLRRSPIELLEEQAESRLPDLIPIRYGRMLQSPLAFYRGGAFLMAADLAAGPRTGLYTQLCGDAHLSNFGVFAAPDRRLVFSINDFDETLPGPFEWDVKRLAASFAVAGREFGYDEGVRRAMVMDTVREYRRAMASFATMRNLDVWYTRLDLSGGIVGVGSPVATKKVRQLQRKITPAHTKDAMRALVKLCTVVDGELRLIERPPIVTPIEHVMPGDEKEHFEQTIRNMIATYSRSLPRDRRTLLESYRYVHAARKVVGVGSVGTRAWIVLLLGNDESDPLFLQFKEAQPSVLEPFLGTSAFEQHGQRVVEGQRMMQAASDIMLGWERVETIDGETKDFYIRQLWDAKASAEIELMSAAGLRAYGMACGWTLARAHARSGDRVAIAAYLGSSDVFDRAMAAFAETYADQNARDYSALRDAVASGVVAAKTGV
;
A
#
# COMPACT_ATOMS: atom_id res chain seq x y z
N MET A 1 -3.62 -29.62 67.63
CA MET A 1 -3.18 -28.19 67.56
C MET A 1 -3.19 -27.82 66.10
N THR A 2 -4.10 -27.00 65.76
CA THR A 2 -4.56 -26.54 64.43
C THR A 2 -3.65 -25.45 63.91
N GLY A 3 -3.08 -25.68 62.75
CA GLY A 3 -2.34 -24.67 62.00
C GLY A 3 -3.14 -24.24 60.76
N LEU A 4 -3.74 -23.04 60.80
CA LEU A 4 -4.41 -22.39 59.66
C LEU A 4 -3.36 -21.98 58.61
N VAL A 5 -3.49 -22.52 57.43
CA VAL A 5 -2.84 -22.00 56.22
C VAL A 5 -3.84 -21.08 55.50
N GLN A 6 -3.56 -19.78 55.54
CA GLN A 6 -4.26 -18.80 54.75
C GLN A 6 -3.98 -19.01 53.26
N LYS A 7 -5.02 -19.36 52.51
CA LYS A 7 -5.01 -19.32 51.04
C LYS A 7 -5.25 -17.89 50.59
N THR A 8 -4.21 -17.20 50.17
CA THR A 8 -4.30 -15.98 49.38
C THR A 8 -4.94 -16.32 48.03
N LYS A 9 -6.14 -15.85 47.82
CA LYS A 9 -6.80 -15.79 46.50
C LYS A 9 -6.06 -14.76 45.65
N ALA A 10 -5.16 -15.22 44.75
CA ALA A 10 -4.76 -14.45 43.62
C ALA A 10 -5.97 -14.39 42.67
N SER A 11 -6.58 -13.21 42.59
CA SER A 11 -7.57 -12.88 41.58
C SER A 11 -6.85 -12.91 40.21
N ARG A 12 -7.04 -13.95 39.44
CA ARG A 12 -6.78 -13.91 38.00
C ARG A 12 -7.75 -12.90 37.41
N LEU A 13 -7.26 -11.69 37.15
CA LEU A 13 -7.82 -10.82 36.15
C LEU A 13 -7.79 -11.62 34.84
N LEU A 14 -8.96 -11.98 34.34
CA LEU A 14 -9.14 -12.52 32.99
C LEU A 14 -8.55 -11.47 32.04
N ASP A 15 -7.45 -11.84 31.39
CA ASP A 15 -7.01 -11.16 30.18
C ASP A 15 -8.22 -11.04 29.25
N PRO A 16 -8.64 -9.84 28.84
CA PRO A 16 -9.61 -9.75 27.76
C PRO A 16 -8.92 -10.38 26.56
N ALA A 17 -9.37 -11.55 26.14
CA ALA A 17 -8.92 -12.21 24.92
C ALA A 17 -8.85 -11.12 23.83
N GLU A 18 -7.67 -10.90 23.26
CA GLU A 18 -7.54 -10.05 22.07
C GLU A 18 -8.58 -10.57 21.07
N PRO A 19 -9.45 -9.71 20.53
CA PRO A 19 -10.42 -10.18 19.56
C PRO A 19 -9.61 -10.79 18.41
N ASP A 20 -9.87 -12.02 18.08
CA ASP A 20 -9.29 -12.70 16.94
C ASP A 20 -9.52 -11.81 15.71
N VAL A 21 -8.47 -11.19 15.21
CA VAL A 21 -8.54 -10.20 14.13
C VAL A 21 -9.13 -10.83 12.87
N ALA A 22 -8.93 -12.15 12.70
CA ALA A 22 -9.53 -12.93 11.62
C ALA A 22 -11.05 -12.93 11.69
N THR A 23 -11.67 -12.92 12.90
CA THR A 23 -13.12 -12.91 13.06
C THR A 23 -13.76 -11.56 12.79
N VAL A 24 -13.03 -10.45 12.91
CA VAL A 24 -13.57 -9.10 12.65
C VAL A 24 -13.81 -8.84 11.15
N PHE A 25 -13.10 -9.54 10.28
CA PHE A 25 -13.11 -9.32 8.83
C PHE A 25 -13.48 -10.59 8.00
N ALA A 26 -13.80 -11.70 8.65
CA ALA A 26 -14.22 -12.91 7.96
C ALA A 26 -15.57 -12.70 7.24
N SER A 27 -15.70 -13.25 6.05
CA SER A 27 -16.94 -13.23 5.23
C SER A 27 -17.95 -14.25 5.75
N GLY A 28 -18.62 -13.96 6.84
CA GLY A 28 -19.71 -14.77 7.40
C GLY A 28 -20.77 -13.88 8.06
N PRO A 29 -21.96 -14.40 8.41
CA PRO A 29 -22.93 -13.65 9.19
C PRO A 29 -22.37 -13.47 10.61
N HIS A 30 -21.61 -12.39 10.81
CA HIS A 30 -21.11 -12.01 12.12
C HIS A 30 -22.12 -11.11 12.80
N GLU A 31 -22.38 -11.38 14.07
CA GLU A 31 -23.07 -10.45 14.94
C GLU A 31 -22.17 -9.23 15.16
N VAL A 32 -22.40 -8.17 14.36
CA VAL A 32 -21.65 -6.92 14.48
C VAL A 32 -22.07 -6.25 15.78
N ALA A 33 -21.17 -6.16 16.74
CA ALA A 33 -21.40 -5.43 17.98
C ALA A 33 -21.63 -3.93 17.69
N HIS A 34 -22.86 -3.45 17.96
CA HIS A 34 -23.24 -2.06 17.75
C HIS A 34 -22.94 -1.23 19.00
N PHE A 35 -21.76 -0.62 19.05
CA PHE A 35 -21.40 0.32 20.10
C PHE A 35 -21.99 1.71 19.86
N THR A 36 -22.49 2.35 20.91
CA THR A 36 -22.86 3.75 20.89
C THR A 36 -21.64 4.63 20.66
N ARG A 37 -21.87 5.86 20.23
CA ARG A 37 -20.77 6.83 20.08
C ARG A 37 -20.01 7.04 21.39
N SER A 38 -20.69 7.05 22.53
CA SER A 38 -20.08 7.22 23.86
C SER A 38 -19.14 6.07 24.21
N GLU A 39 -19.56 4.82 23.97
CA GLU A 39 -18.75 3.61 24.19
C GLU A 39 -17.52 3.60 23.29
N ARG A 40 -17.67 3.93 22.01
CA ARG A 40 -16.54 4.04 21.06
C ARG A 40 -15.55 5.12 21.50
N MET A 41 -16.02 6.29 21.97
CA MET A 41 -15.16 7.32 22.55
C MET A 41 -14.46 6.85 23.84
N ALA A 42 -15.16 6.10 24.69
CA ALA A 42 -14.58 5.54 25.92
C ALA A 42 -13.47 4.54 25.59
N ARG A 43 -13.68 3.66 24.60
CA ARG A 43 -12.67 2.70 24.08
C ARG A 43 -11.40 3.43 23.60
N GLY A 44 -11.54 4.49 22.83
CA GLY A 44 -10.38 5.27 22.37
C GLY A 44 -9.65 5.98 23.51
N ARG A 45 -10.37 6.44 24.56
CA ARG A 45 -9.74 7.01 25.75
C ARG A 45 -9.03 5.96 26.61
N ALA A 46 -9.60 4.75 26.72
CA ALA A 46 -8.95 3.62 27.39
C ALA A 46 -7.65 3.25 26.69
N ALA A 47 -7.69 3.00 25.37
CA ALA A 47 -6.47 2.74 24.60
C ALA A 47 -5.38 3.81 24.77
N ARG A 48 -5.78 5.09 24.96
CA ARG A 48 -4.81 6.17 25.25
C ARG A 48 -4.27 6.13 26.67
N ALA A 49 -5.01 5.60 27.64
CA ALA A 49 -4.51 5.40 29.00
C ALA A 49 -3.50 4.27 29.05
N ASP A 50 -3.77 3.18 28.31
CA ASP A 50 -2.91 2.02 28.24
C ASP A 50 -1.63 2.32 27.44
N ILE A 51 -1.78 2.94 26.26
CA ILE A 51 -0.67 3.35 25.38
C ILE A 51 -0.75 4.86 25.17
N PRO A 52 -0.06 5.67 25.98
CA PRO A 52 -0.03 7.12 25.81
C PRO A 52 0.52 7.51 24.44
N ARG A 53 -0.04 8.54 23.84
CA ARG A 53 0.37 9.04 22.51
C ARG A 53 1.87 9.36 22.42
N SER A 54 2.49 9.77 23.51
CA SER A 54 3.93 10.01 23.62
C SER A 54 4.77 8.74 23.59
N ALA A 55 4.20 7.58 23.91
CA ALA A 55 4.91 6.29 23.84
C ALA A 55 5.33 5.93 22.41
N HIS A 56 4.74 6.53 21.40
CA HIS A 56 5.13 6.36 20.00
C HIS A 56 6.32 7.21 19.57
N ALA A 57 6.87 8.08 20.45
CA ALA A 57 7.88 9.07 20.06
C ALA A 57 9.27 8.47 19.76
N GLY A 58 9.61 7.39 20.46
CA GLY A 58 10.91 6.74 20.33
C GLY A 58 10.83 5.46 19.51
N TRP A 59 11.93 5.13 18.91
CA TRP A 59 12.19 3.80 18.40
C TRP A 59 13.65 3.44 18.71
N GLU A 60 13.85 2.29 19.31
CA GLU A 60 15.18 1.73 19.57
C GLU A 60 15.19 0.30 19.07
N ALA A 61 16.31 -0.09 18.46
CA ALA A 61 16.49 -1.46 18.01
C ALA A 61 16.42 -2.42 19.21
N ALA A 62 15.56 -3.43 19.13
CA ALA A 62 15.52 -4.48 20.15
C ALA A 62 16.90 -5.19 20.23
N PRO A 63 17.34 -5.67 21.39
CA PRO A 63 18.64 -6.35 21.55
C PRO A 63 18.83 -7.54 20.60
N LEU A 64 17.75 -8.20 20.23
CA LEU A 64 17.71 -9.35 19.29
C LEU A 64 17.10 -8.97 17.94
N ARG A 65 17.21 -7.70 17.53
CA ARG A 65 16.73 -7.28 16.21
C ARG A 65 17.47 -8.07 15.13
N ARG A 66 16.72 -8.70 14.27
CA ARG A 66 17.26 -9.46 13.15
C ARG A 66 18.02 -8.54 12.18
N SER A 67 19.05 -9.08 11.53
CA SER A 67 19.80 -8.37 10.50
C SER A 67 18.87 -7.94 9.36
N PRO A 68 19.01 -6.71 8.82
CA PRO A 68 18.26 -6.30 7.65
C PRO A 68 18.53 -7.21 6.44
N ILE A 69 19.73 -7.76 6.32
CA ILE A 69 20.08 -8.68 5.23
C ILE A 69 19.32 -10.00 5.37
N GLU A 70 19.28 -10.60 6.56
CA GLU A 70 18.49 -11.81 6.82
C GLU A 70 17.01 -11.64 6.45
N LEU A 71 16.40 -10.52 6.83
CA LEU A 71 15.00 -10.23 6.51
C LEU A 71 14.79 -10.02 5.00
N LEU A 72 15.73 -9.38 4.32
CA LEU A 72 15.65 -9.18 2.88
C LEU A 72 15.82 -10.49 2.10
N GLU A 73 16.71 -11.37 2.54
CA GLU A 73 16.92 -12.69 1.93
C GLU A 73 15.70 -13.60 2.17
N GLU A 74 15.14 -13.63 3.39
CA GLU A 74 13.89 -14.34 3.67
C GLU A 74 12.75 -13.88 2.73
N GLN A 75 12.59 -12.57 2.57
CA GLN A 75 11.59 -12.04 1.63
C GLN A 75 11.92 -12.38 0.16
N ALA A 76 13.18 -12.64 -0.16
CA ALA A 76 13.62 -12.97 -1.51
C ALA A 76 13.32 -14.43 -1.89
N GLU A 77 13.15 -15.36 -0.94
CA GLU A 77 12.89 -16.78 -1.19
C GLU A 77 11.68 -17.04 -2.09
N SER A 78 10.65 -16.20 -2.01
CA SER A 78 9.43 -16.30 -2.83
C SER A 78 9.52 -15.58 -4.17
N ARG A 79 10.66 -14.96 -4.49
CA ARG A 79 10.85 -14.13 -5.69
C ARG A 79 11.53 -14.89 -6.82
N LEU A 80 11.37 -14.39 -8.05
CA LEU A 80 12.07 -14.90 -9.23
C LEU A 80 13.58 -14.62 -9.08
N PRO A 81 14.44 -15.65 -9.09
CA PRO A 81 15.87 -15.51 -8.79
C PRO A 81 16.60 -14.54 -9.73
N ASP A 82 16.24 -14.49 -11.01
CA ASP A 82 16.82 -13.59 -12.02
C ASP A 82 16.54 -12.10 -11.75
N LEU A 83 15.51 -11.80 -10.95
CA LEU A 83 15.11 -10.43 -10.63
C LEU A 83 15.59 -9.95 -9.25
N ILE A 84 16.05 -10.83 -8.37
CA ILE A 84 16.55 -10.46 -7.02
C ILE A 84 17.73 -9.47 -7.11
N PRO A 85 18.75 -9.67 -7.95
CA PRO A 85 19.84 -8.70 -8.07
C PRO A 85 19.37 -7.32 -8.56
N ILE A 86 18.33 -7.28 -9.40
CA ILE A 86 17.74 -6.01 -9.87
C ILE A 86 17.02 -5.30 -8.71
N ARG A 87 16.32 -6.04 -7.84
CA ARG A 87 15.68 -5.49 -6.64
C ARG A 87 16.71 -4.80 -5.75
N TYR A 88 17.79 -5.50 -5.42
CA TYR A 88 18.85 -4.92 -4.58
C TYR A 88 19.56 -3.74 -5.27
N GLY A 89 19.81 -3.83 -6.59
CA GLY A 89 20.35 -2.71 -7.35
C GLY A 89 19.47 -1.46 -7.31
N ARG A 90 18.13 -1.63 -7.32
CA ARG A 90 17.19 -0.52 -7.14
C ARG A 90 17.15 0.01 -5.72
N MET A 91 17.21 -0.86 -4.70
CA MET A 91 17.25 -0.45 -3.30
C MET A 91 18.53 0.33 -2.97
N LEU A 92 19.64 0.03 -3.67
CA LEU A 92 20.91 0.73 -3.51
C LEU A 92 20.98 2.14 -4.14
N GLN A 93 19.96 2.53 -4.90
CA GLN A 93 19.96 3.87 -5.55
C GLN A 93 19.96 5.00 -4.50
N SER A 94 19.27 4.82 -3.38
CA SER A 94 19.25 5.81 -2.31
C SER A 94 18.63 5.25 -1.01
N PRO A 95 18.81 5.93 0.14
CA PRO A 95 18.13 5.58 1.38
C PRO A 95 16.60 5.56 1.25
N LEU A 96 16.02 6.43 0.43
CA LEU A 96 14.57 6.43 0.16
C LEU A 96 14.15 5.23 -0.69
N ALA A 97 14.95 4.86 -1.70
CA ALA A 97 14.71 3.67 -2.50
C ALA A 97 14.81 2.40 -1.66
N PHE A 98 15.78 2.32 -0.73
CA PHE A 98 15.88 1.25 0.26
C PHE A 98 14.64 1.19 1.16
N TYR A 99 14.22 2.34 1.71
CA TYR A 99 13.03 2.44 2.54
C TYR A 99 11.78 1.87 1.84
N ARG A 100 11.58 2.21 0.57
CA ARG A 100 10.46 1.72 -0.25
C ARG A 100 10.47 0.20 -0.46
N GLY A 101 11.65 -0.44 -0.43
CA GLY A 101 11.77 -1.91 -0.49
C GLY A 101 11.70 -2.59 0.87
N GLY A 102 11.70 -1.81 1.99
CA GLY A 102 11.85 -2.29 3.36
C GLY A 102 10.54 -2.40 4.16
N ALA A 103 9.41 -2.72 3.55
CA ALA A 103 8.14 -2.88 4.27
C ALA A 103 8.23 -3.99 5.33
N PHE A 104 8.83 -5.13 5.00
CA PHE A 104 9.01 -6.25 5.91
C PHE A 104 9.93 -5.91 7.10
N LEU A 105 11.03 -5.18 6.83
CA LEU A 105 11.92 -4.71 7.89
C LEU A 105 11.17 -3.83 8.90
N MET A 106 10.40 -2.88 8.41
CA MET A 106 9.65 -2.00 9.29
C MET A 106 8.51 -2.72 10.02
N ALA A 107 7.87 -3.69 9.40
CA ALA A 107 6.86 -4.51 10.06
C ALA A 107 7.46 -5.28 11.24
N ALA A 108 8.64 -5.89 11.06
CA ALA A 108 9.39 -6.56 12.12
C ALA A 108 9.75 -5.60 13.28
N ASP A 109 10.20 -4.40 12.93
CA ASP A 109 10.56 -3.36 13.90
C ASP A 109 9.35 -2.84 14.69
N LEU A 110 8.21 -2.62 14.01
CA LEU A 110 6.98 -2.15 14.64
C LEU A 110 6.32 -3.21 15.52
N ALA A 111 6.57 -4.49 15.23
CA ALA A 111 6.03 -5.60 15.98
C ALA A 111 6.46 -5.59 17.47
N ALA A 112 7.66 -5.12 17.75
CA ALA A 112 8.19 -4.97 19.10
C ALA A 112 7.76 -3.67 19.81
N GLY A 113 7.08 -2.76 19.07
CA GLY A 113 6.70 -1.45 19.59
C GLY A 113 5.31 -1.39 20.22
N PRO A 114 4.93 -0.21 20.75
CA PRO A 114 3.61 0.00 21.33
C PRO A 114 2.49 -0.15 20.30
N ARG A 115 1.41 -0.85 20.68
CA ARG A 115 0.20 -1.09 19.86
C ARG A 115 -1.03 -0.61 20.61
N THR A 116 -1.83 0.23 19.97
CA THR A 116 -3.04 0.81 20.59
C THR A 116 -4.22 -0.16 20.69
N GLY A 117 -4.19 -1.29 19.98
CA GLY A 117 -5.35 -2.17 19.85
C GLY A 117 -6.50 -1.57 19.05
N LEU A 118 -6.32 -0.41 18.40
CA LEU A 118 -7.30 0.20 17.51
C LEU A 118 -7.01 -0.19 16.06
N TYR A 119 -7.65 -1.25 15.63
CA TYR A 119 -7.42 -1.87 14.33
C TYR A 119 -8.22 -1.18 13.21
N THR A 120 -7.62 -1.17 12.03
CA THR A 120 -8.22 -0.75 10.76
C THR A 120 -7.65 -1.61 9.63
N GLN A 121 -8.23 -1.57 8.44
CA GLN A 121 -7.52 -2.07 7.27
C GLN A 121 -6.32 -1.17 7.00
N LEU A 122 -5.11 -1.73 7.04
CA LEU A 122 -3.88 -1.06 6.63
C LEU A 122 -3.68 -1.21 5.12
N CYS A 123 -3.02 -0.27 4.46
CA CYS A 123 -2.42 -0.53 3.16
C CYS A 123 -1.10 -1.30 3.30
N GLY A 124 -0.49 -1.26 4.49
CA GLY A 124 0.66 -2.06 4.91
C GLY A 124 2.02 -1.51 4.45
N ASP A 125 2.04 -0.70 3.40
CA ASP A 125 3.23 -0.01 2.90
C ASP A 125 2.93 1.47 2.58
N ALA A 126 2.45 2.21 3.58
CA ALA A 126 1.98 3.60 3.46
C ALA A 126 3.11 4.63 3.25
N HIS A 127 4.13 4.35 2.46
CA HIS A 127 5.16 5.38 2.18
C HIS A 127 4.68 6.44 1.18
N LEU A 128 5.31 7.62 1.18
CA LEU A 128 4.88 8.79 0.42
C LEU A 128 4.70 8.56 -1.09
N SER A 129 5.43 7.62 -1.71
CA SER A 129 5.30 7.33 -3.14
C SER A 129 4.13 6.39 -3.48
N ASN A 130 3.44 5.84 -2.47
CA ASN A 130 2.26 4.98 -2.65
C ASN A 130 0.95 5.77 -2.67
N PHE A 131 1.04 7.08 -2.85
CA PHE A 131 -0.12 7.95 -3.06
C PHE A 131 -0.04 8.60 -4.44
N GLY A 132 -1.17 8.80 -5.07
CA GLY A 132 -1.21 9.40 -6.41
C GLY A 132 -2.63 9.59 -6.93
N VAL A 133 -2.70 9.90 -8.20
CA VAL A 133 -3.94 10.22 -8.91
C VAL A 133 -4.31 9.11 -9.87
N PHE A 134 -5.59 8.82 -10.00
CA PHE A 134 -6.14 7.96 -11.04
C PHE A 134 -7.57 8.39 -11.39
N ALA A 135 -8.09 7.91 -12.53
CA ALA A 135 -9.47 8.16 -12.90
C ALA A 135 -10.41 7.24 -12.10
N ALA A 136 -11.37 7.84 -11.41
CA ALA A 136 -12.50 7.12 -10.84
C ALA A 136 -13.46 6.63 -11.97
N PRO A 137 -14.38 5.69 -11.68
CA PRO A 137 -15.34 5.18 -12.69
C PRO A 137 -16.16 6.27 -13.38
N ASP A 138 -16.41 7.41 -12.73
CA ASP A 138 -17.04 8.60 -13.29
C ASP A 138 -16.08 9.52 -14.06
N ARG A 139 -14.86 9.03 -14.34
CA ARG A 139 -13.76 9.69 -15.07
C ARG A 139 -13.20 10.94 -14.38
N ARG A 140 -13.57 11.21 -13.14
CA ARG A 140 -12.95 12.28 -12.35
C ARG A 140 -11.61 11.81 -11.79
N LEU A 141 -10.63 12.72 -11.77
CA LEU A 141 -9.33 12.44 -11.19
C LEU A 141 -9.41 12.51 -9.67
N VAL A 142 -9.08 11.42 -9.02
CA VAL A 142 -9.07 11.32 -7.56
C VAL A 142 -7.68 11.03 -7.03
N PHE A 143 -7.33 11.63 -5.89
CA PHE A 143 -6.09 11.33 -5.18
C PHE A 143 -6.36 10.26 -4.12
N SER A 144 -5.59 9.18 -4.14
CA SER A 144 -5.76 8.07 -3.21
C SER A 144 -4.46 7.26 -3.04
N ILE A 145 -4.52 6.23 -2.19
CA ILE A 145 -3.50 5.19 -2.09
C ILE A 145 -3.52 4.35 -3.37
N ASN A 146 -2.36 3.98 -3.89
CA ASN A 146 -2.19 3.31 -5.18
C ASN A 146 -1.68 1.87 -5.10
N ASP A 147 -1.16 1.46 -3.95
CA ASP A 147 -0.58 0.12 -3.74
C ASP A 147 -1.15 -0.50 -2.46
N PHE A 148 -1.58 -1.75 -2.57
CA PHE A 148 -2.24 -2.54 -1.53
C PHE A 148 -1.69 -3.96 -1.44
N ASP A 149 -0.49 -4.21 -1.97
CA ASP A 149 0.12 -5.54 -1.94
C ASP A 149 0.21 -6.10 -0.53
N GLU A 150 0.47 -5.23 0.44
CA GLU A 150 0.67 -5.58 1.84
C GLU A 150 -0.57 -5.34 2.72
N THR A 151 -1.74 -5.06 2.11
CA THR A 151 -2.94 -4.72 2.89
C THR A 151 -3.35 -5.84 3.83
N LEU A 152 -3.57 -5.50 5.11
CA LEU A 152 -4.00 -6.41 6.16
C LEU A 152 -4.65 -5.62 7.30
N PRO A 153 -5.60 -6.17 8.07
CA PRO A 153 -6.04 -5.55 9.31
C PRO A 153 -4.90 -5.41 10.33
N GLY A 154 -4.80 -4.22 10.94
CA GLY A 154 -3.74 -3.98 11.93
C GLY A 154 -3.89 -2.66 12.66
N PRO A 155 -2.99 -2.34 13.62
CA PRO A 155 -3.00 -1.11 14.39
C PRO A 155 -2.84 0.10 13.46
N PHE A 156 -3.76 1.07 13.53
CA PHE A 156 -3.79 2.22 12.61
C PHE A 156 -2.48 3.01 12.58
N GLU A 157 -1.76 3.05 13.70
CA GLU A 157 -0.50 3.76 13.84
C GLU A 157 0.65 3.17 13.02
N TRP A 158 0.55 1.93 12.53
CA TRP A 158 1.59 1.33 11.70
C TRP A 158 1.70 2.04 10.35
N ASP A 159 0.58 2.25 9.67
CA ASP A 159 0.55 3.02 8.43
C ASP A 159 0.94 4.49 8.65
N VAL A 160 0.50 5.09 9.77
CA VAL A 160 0.88 6.48 10.10
C VAL A 160 2.39 6.60 10.34
N LYS A 161 3.00 5.66 11.04
CA LYS A 161 4.45 5.59 11.26
C LYS A 161 5.21 5.41 9.95
N ARG A 162 4.71 4.50 9.07
CA ARG A 162 5.29 4.26 7.75
C ARG A 162 5.28 5.52 6.90
N LEU A 163 4.16 6.25 6.88
CA LEU A 163 4.04 7.52 6.18
C LEU A 163 4.96 8.59 6.78
N ALA A 164 4.95 8.77 8.09
CA ALA A 164 5.74 9.77 8.79
C ALA A 164 7.25 9.59 8.53
N ALA A 165 7.77 8.39 8.72
CA ALA A 165 9.18 8.08 8.50
C ALA A 165 9.59 8.28 7.03
N SER A 166 8.70 7.98 6.06
CA SER A 166 9.00 8.20 4.63
C SER A 166 9.27 9.67 4.31
N PHE A 167 8.59 10.61 4.97
CA PHE A 167 8.85 12.06 4.81
C PHE A 167 10.16 12.50 5.45
N ALA A 168 10.56 11.92 6.58
CA ALA A 168 11.85 12.20 7.21
C ALA A 168 13.01 11.70 6.32
N VAL A 169 12.90 10.44 5.82
CA VAL A 169 13.90 9.85 4.91
C VAL A 169 14.02 10.65 3.61
N ALA A 170 12.90 10.97 2.96
CA ALA A 170 12.89 11.79 1.75
C ALA A 170 13.46 13.19 1.99
N GLY A 171 13.10 13.81 3.12
CA GLY A 171 13.63 15.14 3.46
C GLY A 171 15.13 15.16 3.69
N ARG A 172 15.73 14.08 4.22
CA ARG A 172 17.19 13.92 4.34
C ARG A 172 17.83 13.78 2.97
N GLU A 173 17.25 12.96 2.11
CA GLU A 173 17.75 12.75 0.74
C GLU A 173 17.73 14.04 -0.09
N PHE A 174 16.70 14.86 0.10
CA PHE A 174 16.59 16.16 -0.59
C PHE A 174 17.36 17.31 0.09
N GLY A 175 18.12 17.02 1.16
CA GLY A 175 18.99 18.00 1.82
C GLY A 175 18.25 19.02 2.69
N TYR A 176 17.03 18.73 3.13
CA TYR A 176 16.28 19.63 4.03
C TYR A 176 16.78 19.50 5.47
N ASP A 177 16.89 20.65 6.16
CA ASP A 177 17.25 20.68 7.57
C ASP A 177 16.20 20.00 8.47
N GLU A 178 16.57 19.70 9.71
CA GLU A 178 15.72 19.01 10.67
C GLU A 178 14.42 19.76 10.94
N GLY A 179 14.47 21.09 11.05
CA GLY A 179 13.28 21.90 11.31
C GLY A 179 12.25 21.80 10.20
N VAL A 180 12.73 21.79 8.93
CA VAL A 180 11.87 21.61 7.74
C VAL A 180 11.29 20.20 7.71
N ARG A 181 12.11 19.16 7.93
CA ARG A 181 11.66 17.76 7.95
C ARG A 181 10.63 17.53 9.06
N ARG A 182 10.92 18.01 10.27
CA ARG A 182 9.98 17.95 11.39
C ARG A 182 8.65 18.61 11.06
N ALA A 183 8.67 19.79 10.42
CA ALA A 183 7.46 20.49 10.01
C ALA A 183 6.65 19.70 8.95
N MET A 184 7.31 19.01 8.00
CA MET A 184 6.66 18.14 7.02
C MET A 184 5.91 16.99 7.70
N VAL A 185 6.57 16.27 8.59
CA VAL A 185 5.97 15.15 9.33
C VAL A 185 4.82 15.64 10.21
N MET A 186 5.03 16.71 10.97
CA MET A 186 4.00 17.25 11.84
C MET A 186 2.76 17.71 11.06
N ASP A 187 2.93 18.37 9.91
CA ASP A 187 1.80 18.81 9.08
C ASP A 187 1.01 17.60 8.50
N THR A 188 1.71 16.55 8.09
CA THR A 188 1.13 15.29 7.59
C THR A 188 0.29 14.62 8.66
N VAL A 189 0.85 14.42 9.84
CA VAL A 189 0.16 13.74 10.97
C VAL A 189 -0.95 14.60 11.57
N ARG A 190 -0.74 15.91 11.65
CA ARG A 190 -1.78 16.87 12.07
C ARG A 190 -3.00 16.79 11.16
N GLU A 191 -2.77 16.69 9.84
CA GLU A 191 -3.89 16.60 8.90
C GLU A 191 -4.60 15.26 9.02
N TYR A 192 -3.88 14.14 9.21
CA TYR A 192 -4.47 12.85 9.55
C TYR A 192 -5.37 12.94 10.79
N ARG A 193 -4.87 13.50 11.89
CA ARG A 193 -5.60 13.66 13.14
C ARG A 193 -6.85 14.54 12.98
N ARG A 194 -6.74 15.67 12.27
CA ARG A 194 -7.86 16.59 12.01
C ARG A 194 -8.94 15.96 11.13
N ALA A 195 -8.50 15.28 10.07
CA ALA A 195 -9.40 14.57 9.19
C ALA A 195 -10.14 13.44 9.93
N MET A 196 -9.44 12.66 10.75
CA MET A 196 -10.05 11.60 11.57
C MET A 196 -11.09 12.17 12.54
N ALA A 197 -10.79 13.30 13.19
CA ALA A 197 -11.74 13.99 14.07
C ALA A 197 -13.00 14.47 13.31
N SER A 198 -12.82 14.96 12.08
CA SER A 198 -13.93 15.33 11.19
C SER A 198 -14.76 14.12 10.81
N PHE A 199 -14.12 13.03 10.33
CA PHE A 199 -14.80 11.79 9.95
C PHE A 199 -15.56 11.15 11.12
N ALA A 200 -15.07 11.28 12.35
CA ALA A 200 -15.75 10.79 13.55
C ALA A 200 -17.11 11.46 13.81
N THR A 201 -17.37 12.62 13.22
CA THR A 201 -18.66 13.35 13.35
C THR A 201 -19.60 13.10 12.17
N MET A 202 -19.11 12.54 11.07
CA MET A 202 -19.88 12.32 9.84
C MET A 202 -20.73 11.07 9.92
N ARG A 203 -21.81 11.04 9.13
CA ARG A 203 -22.60 9.82 8.90
C ARG A 203 -21.80 8.79 8.14
N ASN A 204 -22.14 7.51 8.28
CA ASN A 204 -21.40 6.42 7.63
C ASN A 204 -21.36 6.56 6.12
N LEU A 205 -22.47 6.84 5.45
CA LEU A 205 -22.53 7.04 4.00
C LEU A 205 -21.73 8.27 3.55
N ASP A 206 -21.69 9.34 4.33
CA ASP A 206 -20.91 10.53 3.98
C ASP A 206 -19.41 10.23 3.99
N VAL A 207 -18.92 9.46 4.99
CA VAL A 207 -17.52 8.99 5.03
C VAL A 207 -17.24 8.06 3.84
N TRP A 208 -18.20 7.16 3.53
CA TRP A 208 -18.05 6.17 2.47
C TRP A 208 -17.81 6.80 1.11
N TYR A 209 -18.53 7.89 0.78
CA TYR A 209 -18.44 8.59 -0.50
C TYR A 209 -17.41 9.72 -0.52
N THR A 210 -16.90 10.14 0.64
CA THR A 210 -15.92 11.23 0.70
C THR A 210 -14.63 10.84 -0.03
N ARG A 211 -14.17 11.71 -0.94
CA ARG A 211 -12.95 11.54 -1.73
C ARG A 211 -12.26 12.87 -1.99
N LEU A 212 -10.97 12.82 -2.28
CA LEU A 212 -10.18 13.96 -2.72
C LEU A 212 -10.24 14.04 -4.24
N ASP A 213 -11.15 14.85 -4.77
CA ASP A 213 -11.35 15.06 -6.20
C ASP A 213 -10.50 16.24 -6.67
N LEU A 214 -9.65 16.01 -7.67
CA LEU A 214 -8.77 17.05 -8.20
C LEU A 214 -9.51 18.02 -9.14
N SER A 215 -10.64 17.64 -9.72
CA SER A 215 -11.42 18.49 -10.63
C SER A 215 -12.25 19.54 -9.90
N GLY A 216 -12.69 19.26 -8.67
CA GLY A 216 -13.65 20.09 -7.91
C GLY A 216 -13.24 20.43 -6.47
N GLY A 217 -12.09 19.97 -6.01
CA GLY A 217 -11.70 20.04 -4.59
C GLY A 217 -12.21 18.85 -3.79
N ILE A 218 -12.31 18.96 -2.46
CA ILE A 218 -12.85 17.89 -1.63
C ILE A 218 -14.34 17.75 -1.87
N VAL A 219 -14.76 16.65 -2.46
CA VAL A 219 -16.17 16.25 -2.53
C VAL A 219 -16.49 15.53 -1.21
N GLY A 220 -17.27 16.16 -0.40
CA GLY A 220 -17.58 15.76 0.98
C GLY A 220 -17.16 16.84 1.96
N VAL A 221 -17.99 17.08 2.95
CA VAL A 221 -17.89 18.21 3.90
C VAL A 221 -16.54 18.19 4.63
N GLY A 222 -15.77 19.29 4.53
CA GLY A 222 -15.01 19.72 5.67
C GLY A 222 -13.60 20.06 5.65
N SER A 223 -12.85 20.68 4.99
CA SER A 223 -11.80 21.62 5.46
C SER A 223 -11.48 22.68 4.39
N PRO A 224 -11.65 23.98 4.71
CA PRO A 224 -11.27 25.07 3.79
C PRO A 224 -9.78 25.11 3.46
N VAL A 225 -8.94 24.55 4.33
CA VAL A 225 -7.46 24.53 4.18
C VAL A 225 -7.00 23.56 3.10
N ALA A 226 -7.65 22.41 2.99
CA ALA A 226 -7.32 21.42 1.95
C ALA A 226 -7.62 21.95 0.54
N THR A 227 -8.69 22.71 0.34
CA THR A 227 -9.15 23.19 -0.97
C THR A 227 -8.14 24.11 -1.65
N LYS A 228 -7.49 25.04 -0.92
CA LYS A 228 -6.52 25.97 -1.52
C LYS A 228 -5.20 25.28 -1.88
N LYS A 229 -4.74 24.35 -1.04
CA LYS A 229 -3.50 23.59 -1.26
C LYS A 229 -3.67 22.47 -2.30
N VAL A 230 -4.82 21.83 -2.35
CA VAL A 230 -5.18 20.88 -3.41
C VAL A 230 -5.22 21.58 -4.77
N ARG A 231 -5.72 22.82 -4.87
CA ARG A 231 -5.64 23.62 -6.11
C ARG A 231 -4.19 23.93 -6.53
N GLN A 232 -3.26 24.06 -5.59
CA GLN A 232 -1.83 24.19 -5.93
C GLN A 232 -1.24 22.88 -6.43
N LEU A 233 -1.62 21.74 -5.85
CA LEU A 233 -1.26 20.42 -6.32
C LEU A 233 -1.86 20.15 -7.73
N GLN A 234 -3.13 20.52 -7.96
CA GLN A 234 -3.79 20.44 -9.26
C GLN A 234 -3.04 21.14 -10.39
N ARG A 235 -2.48 22.34 -10.13
CA ARG A 235 -1.71 23.09 -11.14
C ARG A 235 -0.39 22.42 -11.52
N LYS A 236 0.12 21.51 -10.67
CA LYS A 236 1.36 20.76 -10.90
C LYS A 236 1.12 19.37 -11.51
N ILE A 237 -0.07 18.80 -11.30
CA ILE A 237 -0.52 17.57 -11.97
C ILE A 237 -1.27 18.01 -13.25
N THR A 238 -0.51 18.44 -14.25
CA THR A 238 -1.08 18.85 -15.54
C THR A 238 -1.69 17.63 -16.23
N PRO A 239 -2.79 17.76 -17.00
CA PRO A 239 -3.37 16.67 -17.81
C PRO A 239 -2.35 15.99 -18.74
N ALA A 240 -1.26 16.68 -19.05
CA ALA A 240 -0.15 16.15 -19.85
C ALA A 240 0.59 14.96 -19.19
N HIS A 241 0.47 14.77 -17.88
CA HIS A 241 1.15 13.68 -17.14
C HIS A 241 0.24 12.49 -16.79
N THR A 242 -1.05 12.55 -17.12
CA THR A 242 -1.94 11.39 -16.91
C THR A 242 -1.60 10.29 -17.91
N LYS A 243 -1.34 9.10 -17.39
CA LYS A 243 -1.12 7.89 -18.20
C LYS A 243 -2.47 7.28 -18.51
N ASP A 244 -2.93 7.41 -19.75
CA ASP A 244 -4.15 6.76 -20.27
C ASP A 244 -3.83 5.58 -21.20
N ALA A 245 -4.84 4.86 -21.64
CA ALA A 245 -4.68 3.68 -22.49
C ALA A 245 -4.03 4.02 -23.84
N MET A 246 -4.34 5.18 -24.44
CA MET A 246 -3.74 5.59 -25.71
C MET A 246 -2.26 5.94 -25.56
N ARG A 247 -1.87 6.59 -24.48
CA ARG A 247 -0.44 6.79 -24.16
C ARG A 247 0.27 5.51 -23.84
N ALA A 248 -0.41 4.55 -23.19
CA ALA A 248 0.12 3.22 -22.99
C ALA A 248 0.39 2.55 -24.34
N LEU A 249 -0.54 2.65 -25.30
CA LEU A 249 -0.37 2.11 -26.64
C LEU A 249 0.88 2.68 -27.32
N VAL A 250 1.02 4.00 -27.38
CA VAL A 250 2.19 4.67 -27.99
C VAL A 250 3.51 4.31 -27.30
N LYS A 251 3.51 4.09 -25.99
CA LYS A 251 4.73 3.87 -25.19
C LYS A 251 5.14 2.42 -25.04
N LEU A 252 4.18 1.51 -25.10
CA LEU A 252 4.36 0.09 -24.79
C LEU A 252 4.13 -0.82 -26.00
N CYS A 253 3.67 -0.29 -27.13
CA CYS A 253 3.41 -1.08 -28.32
C CYS A 253 4.21 -0.62 -29.53
N THR A 254 4.41 -1.56 -30.43
CA THR A 254 5.01 -1.39 -31.75
C THR A 254 4.27 -2.29 -32.73
N VAL A 255 4.38 -2.04 -34.03
CA VAL A 255 3.85 -2.92 -35.08
C VAL A 255 4.97 -3.79 -35.58
N VAL A 256 4.77 -5.10 -35.54
CA VAL A 256 5.69 -6.12 -36.06
C VAL A 256 4.89 -7.01 -37.02
N ASP A 257 5.34 -7.10 -38.26
CA ASP A 257 4.69 -7.89 -39.32
C ASP A 257 3.19 -7.57 -39.51
N GLY A 258 2.82 -6.30 -39.33
CA GLY A 258 1.44 -5.82 -39.43
C GLY A 258 0.58 -6.07 -38.19
N GLU A 259 1.11 -6.68 -37.15
CA GLU A 259 0.43 -6.93 -35.87
C GLU A 259 0.92 -6.02 -34.75
N LEU A 260 -0.01 -5.56 -33.90
CA LEU A 260 0.30 -4.76 -32.74
C LEU A 260 0.87 -5.65 -31.64
N ARG A 261 2.08 -5.33 -31.16
CA ARG A 261 2.79 -6.08 -30.10
C ARG A 261 3.33 -5.16 -29.01
N LEU A 262 3.52 -5.70 -27.81
CA LEU A 262 4.21 -5.00 -26.72
C LEU A 262 5.70 -4.88 -27.05
N ILE A 263 6.29 -3.72 -26.74
CA ILE A 263 7.71 -3.44 -27.01
C ILE A 263 8.62 -4.38 -26.22
N GLU A 264 9.79 -4.64 -26.79
CA GLU A 264 10.88 -5.28 -26.09
C GLU A 264 11.80 -4.23 -25.45
N ARG A 265 11.97 -4.31 -24.12
CA ARG A 265 12.89 -3.48 -23.34
C ARG A 265 13.40 -4.26 -22.12
N PRO A 266 14.21 -5.30 -22.33
CA PRO A 266 14.68 -6.13 -21.23
C PRO A 266 15.55 -5.32 -20.23
N PRO A 267 15.50 -5.65 -18.97
CA PRO A 267 14.62 -6.61 -18.31
C PRO A 267 13.26 -6.02 -17.92
N ILE A 268 12.98 -4.73 -18.25
CA ILE A 268 11.81 -3.98 -17.77
C ILE A 268 10.51 -4.48 -18.40
N VAL A 269 10.55 -4.70 -19.73
CA VAL A 269 9.45 -5.31 -20.50
C VAL A 269 10.06 -6.38 -21.40
N THR A 270 9.64 -7.62 -21.18
CA THR A 270 10.11 -8.76 -21.99
C THR A 270 8.88 -9.43 -22.60
N PRO A 271 8.71 -9.36 -23.94
CA PRO A 271 7.66 -10.04 -24.65
C PRO A 271 7.62 -11.52 -24.33
N ILE A 272 6.44 -12.12 -24.44
CA ILE A 272 6.24 -13.53 -24.08
C ILE A 272 7.13 -14.48 -24.88
N GLU A 273 7.40 -14.16 -26.14
CA GLU A 273 8.25 -14.92 -27.03
C GLU A 273 9.69 -15.09 -26.54
N HIS A 274 10.16 -14.12 -25.73
CA HIS A 274 11.51 -14.12 -25.18
C HIS A 274 11.58 -14.64 -23.74
N VAL A 275 10.41 -14.80 -23.10
CA VAL A 275 10.32 -15.45 -21.78
C VAL A 275 10.15 -16.96 -21.95
N MET A 276 9.43 -17.38 -22.99
CA MET A 276 9.03 -18.77 -23.25
C MET A 276 9.18 -19.07 -24.75
N PRO A 277 10.26 -19.73 -25.14
CA PRO A 277 10.49 -20.08 -26.54
C PRO A 277 9.69 -21.33 -26.98
N GLY A 278 9.35 -21.38 -28.26
CA GLY A 278 8.76 -22.54 -28.90
C GLY A 278 7.31 -22.87 -28.51
N ASP A 279 7.03 -24.15 -28.34
CA ASP A 279 5.68 -24.68 -28.07
C ASP A 279 5.10 -24.19 -26.71
N GLU A 280 5.94 -23.80 -25.78
CA GLU A 280 5.53 -23.24 -24.48
C GLU A 280 4.79 -21.92 -24.66
N LYS A 281 5.06 -21.16 -25.73
CA LYS A 281 4.37 -19.89 -26.00
C LYS A 281 2.87 -20.08 -26.21
N GLU A 282 2.46 -21.02 -27.07
CA GLU A 282 1.04 -21.28 -27.37
C GLU A 282 0.31 -21.73 -26.11
N HIS A 283 0.95 -22.59 -25.33
CA HIS A 283 0.40 -23.04 -24.04
C HIS A 283 0.23 -21.88 -23.07
N PHE A 284 1.20 -20.98 -22.98
CA PHE A 284 1.12 -19.82 -22.11
C PHE A 284 0.07 -18.80 -22.57
N GLU A 285 -0.02 -18.52 -23.88
CA GLU A 285 -1.08 -17.67 -24.41
C GLU A 285 -2.46 -18.24 -24.11
N GLN A 286 -2.62 -19.56 -24.22
CA GLN A 286 -3.87 -20.20 -23.81
C GLN A 286 -4.10 -20.07 -22.31
N THR A 287 -3.07 -20.18 -21.48
CA THR A 287 -3.16 -19.93 -20.03
C THR A 287 -3.62 -18.50 -19.74
N ILE A 288 -3.06 -17.49 -20.42
CA ILE A 288 -3.51 -16.09 -20.26
C ILE A 288 -4.97 -15.92 -20.67
N ARG A 289 -5.41 -16.53 -21.78
CA ARG A 289 -6.81 -16.49 -22.23
C ARG A 289 -7.75 -17.14 -21.19
N ASN A 290 -7.33 -18.26 -20.64
CA ASN A 290 -8.07 -18.94 -19.56
C ASN A 290 -8.12 -18.10 -18.31
N MET A 291 -6.98 -17.48 -17.92
CA MET A 291 -6.94 -16.55 -16.78
C MET A 291 -7.90 -15.38 -16.96
N ILE A 292 -7.98 -14.78 -18.16
CA ILE A 292 -8.93 -13.70 -18.44
C ILE A 292 -10.38 -14.18 -18.25
N ALA A 293 -10.68 -15.37 -18.76
CA ALA A 293 -12.02 -15.94 -18.67
C ALA A 293 -12.40 -16.29 -17.23
N THR A 294 -11.47 -16.83 -16.43
CA THR A 294 -11.75 -17.22 -15.02
C THR A 294 -11.73 -16.01 -14.09
N TYR A 295 -10.78 -15.11 -14.24
CA TYR A 295 -10.74 -13.86 -13.46
C TYR A 295 -12.00 -13.03 -13.65
N SER A 296 -12.61 -13.07 -14.86
CA SER A 296 -13.87 -12.36 -15.13
C SER A 296 -14.96 -12.70 -14.11
N ARG A 297 -14.92 -13.93 -13.54
CA ARG A 297 -15.88 -14.40 -12.53
C ARG A 297 -15.77 -13.62 -11.20
N SER A 298 -14.61 -13.04 -10.90
CA SER A 298 -14.39 -12.18 -9.73
C SER A 298 -14.93 -10.76 -9.93
N LEU A 299 -15.31 -10.40 -11.17
CA LEU A 299 -15.91 -9.11 -11.50
C LEU A 299 -17.44 -9.12 -11.36
N PRO A 300 -18.04 -7.98 -11.01
CA PRO A 300 -19.47 -7.77 -11.17
C PRO A 300 -19.94 -8.04 -12.62
N ARG A 301 -21.19 -8.46 -12.80
CA ARG A 301 -21.70 -8.90 -14.10
C ARG A 301 -21.54 -7.85 -15.20
N ASP A 302 -21.84 -6.59 -14.90
CA ASP A 302 -21.70 -5.46 -15.84
C ASP A 302 -20.25 -5.28 -16.33
N ARG A 303 -19.26 -5.47 -15.43
CA ARG A 303 -17.82 -5.39 -15.76
C ARG A 303 -17.37 -6.59 -16.59
N ARG A 304 -17.91 -7.76 -16.28
CA ARG A 304 -17.66 -8.96 -17.07
C ARG A 304 -18.14 -8.79 -18.51
N THR A 305 -19.35 -8.31 -18.71
CA THR A 305 -19.89 -8.03 -20.05
C THR A 305 -19.03 -7.01 -20.80
N LEU A 306 -18.52 -5.98 -20.12
CA LEU A 306 -17.58 -5.05 -20.74
C LEU A 306 -16.28 -5.74 -21.14
N LEU A 307 -15.70 -6.58 -20.28
CA LEU A 307 -14.47 -7.31 -20.57
C LEU A 307 -14.62 -8.27 -21.76
N GLU A 308 -15.78 -8.91 -21.89
CA GLU A 308 -16.12 -9.83 -22.99
C GLU A 308 -16.12 -9.13 -24.37
N SER A 309 -16.22 -7.79 -24.42
CA SER A 309 -16.12 -7.02 -25.68
C SER A 309 -14.68 -6.81 -26.16
N TYR A 310 -13.68 -7.25 -25.40
CA TYR A 310 -12.26 -7.13 -25.71
C TYR A 310 -11.67 -8.48 -26.10
N ARG A 311 -10.81 -8.49 -27.12
CA ARG A 311 -10.04 -9.67 -27.54
C ARG A 311 -8.58 -9.57 -27.09
N TYR A 312 -8.00 -10.68 -26.69
CA TYR A 312 -6.57 -10.77 -26.40
C TYR A 312 -5.72 -10.51 -27.67
N VAL A 313 -4.65 -9.76 -27.50
CA VAL A 313 -3.67 -9.44 -28.56
C VAL A 313 -2.29 -9.95 -28.20
N HIS A 314 -1.73 -9.50 -27.07
CA HIS A 314 -0.35 -9.80 -26.71
C HIS A 314 -0.11 -9.72 -25.20
N ALA A 315 0.95 -10.40 -24.72
CA ALA A 315 1.38 -10.30 -23.31
C ALA A 315 2.90 -10.11 -23.19
N ALA A 316 3.34 -9.46 -22.11
CA ALA A 316 4.75 -9.30 -21.78
C ALA A 316 4.95 -9.34 -20.26
N ARG A 317 6.08 -9.92 -19.82
CA ARG A 317 6.53 -9.79 -18.43
C ARG A 317 6.97 -8.36 -18.17
N LYS A 318 6.58 -7.82 -17.02
CA LYS A 318 6.96 -6.46 -16.63
C LYS A 318 7.59 -6.42 -15.25
N VAL A 319 8.80 -5.87 -15.16
CA VAL A 319 9.42 -5.52 -13.88
C VAL A 319 8.80 -4.23 -13.35
N VAL A 320 8.21 -4.29 -12.17
CA VAL A 320 7.47 -3.19 -11.53
C VAL A 320 8.29 -2.49 -10.44
N GLY A 321 7.67 -1.68 -9.57
CA GLY A 321 8.34 -0.85 -8.56
C GLY A 321 9.22 -1.62 -7.56
N VAL A 322 10.06 -0.92 -6.80
CA VAL A 322 11.12 -1.48 -5.94
C VAL A 322 10.61 -2.58 -4.99
N GLY A 323 9.50 -2.37 -4.33
CA GLY A 323 8.91 -3.36 -3.40
C GLY A 323 8.47 -4.65 -4.09
N SER A 324 8.01 -4.55 -5.33
CA SER A 324 7.44 -5.67 -6.10
C SER A 324 8.40 -6.27 -7.14
N VAL A 325 9.68 -5.85 -7.20
CA VAL A 325 10.66 -6.51 -8.09
C VAL A 325 10.87 -7.95 -7.64
N GLY A 326 10.76 -8.87 -8.58
CA GLY A 326 10.89 -10.31 -8.33
C GLY A 326 9.58 -11.05 -8.19
N THR A 327 8.43 -10.38 -8.03
CA THR A 327 7.13 -11.04 -8.18
C THR A 327 6.77 -11.17 -9.66
N ARG A 328 5.97 -12.19 -9.99
CA ARG A 328 5.47 -12.38 -11.35
C ARG A 328 4.49 -11.26 -11.69
N ALA A 329 4.84 -10.42 -12.66
CA ALA A 329 3.97 -9.36 -13.14
C ALA A 329 3.93 -9.37 -14.67
N TRP A 330 2.70 -9.32 -15.22
CA TRP A 330 2.44 -9.37 -16.65
C TRP A 330 1.62 -8.17 -17.08
N ILE A 331 1.87 -7.69 -18.29
CA ILE A 331 0.99 -6.77 -19.00
C ILE A 331 0.30 -7.58 -20.10
N VAL A 332 -0.99 -7.41 -20.20
CA VAL A 332 -1.82 -7.99 -21.24
C VAL A 332 -2.48 -6.88 -22.03
N LEU A 333 -2.26 -6.87 -23.34
CA LEU A 333 -2.93 -5.99 -24.28
C LEU A 333 -4.17 -6.68 -24.81
N LEU A 334 -5.28 -5.99 -24.68
CA LEU A 334 -6.58 -6.34 -25.26
C LEU A 334 -7.02 -5.22 -26.21
N LEU A 335 -7.76 -5.55 -27.25
CA LEU A 335 -8.39 -4.60 -28.15
C LEU A 335 -9.91 -4.83 -28.20
N GLY A 336 -10.67 -3.75 -28.13
CA GLY A 336 -12.11 -3.75 -28.32
C GLY A 336 -12.49 -3.70 -29.80
N ASN A 337 -13.09 -2.59 -30.23
CA ASN A 337 -13.59 -2.44 -31.61
C ASN A 337 -12.46 -2.46 -32.65
N ASP A 338 -11.38 -1.75 -32.39
CA ASP A 338 -10.22 -1.62 -33.29
C ASP A 338 -8.95 -1.22 -32.50
N GLU A 339 -7.89 -0.83 -33.18
CA GLU A 339 -6.62 -0.39 -32.60
C GLU A 339 -6.71 0.91 -31.79
N SER A 340 -7.77 1.68 -31.94
CA SER A 340 -8.03 2.89 -31.16
C SER A 340 -8.75 2.63 -29.84
N ASP A 341 -9.11 1.36 -29.58
CA ASP A 341 -9.82 0.92 -28.37
C ASP A 341 -8.97 -0.11 -27.53
N PRO A 342 -7.78 0.29 -27.06
CA PRO A 342 -6.92 -0.60 -26.27
C PRO A 342 -7.32 -0.64 -24.81
N LEU A 343 -7.28 -1.84 -24.23
CA LEU A 343 -7.31 -2.08 -22.80
C LEU A 343 -6.02 -2.79 -22.34
N PHE A 344 -5.31 -2.19 -21.41
CA PHE A 344 -4.15 -2.82 -20.81
C PHE A 344 -4.50 -3.33 -19.41
N LEU A 345 -4.38 -4.64 -19.20
CA LEU A 345 -4.49 -5.24 -17.88
C LEU A 345 -3.10 -5.54 -17.32
N GLN A 346 -2.92 -5.33 -16.04
CA GLN A 346 -1.79 -5.78 -15.27
C GLN A 346 -2.22 -6.96 -14.41
N PHE A 347 -1.59 -8.10 -14.61
CA PHE A 347 -1.65 -9.26 -13.74
C PHE A 347 -0.45 -9.19 -12.81
N LYS A 348 -0.69 -9.21 -11.52
CA LYS A 348 0.38 -9.12 -10.52
C LYS A 348 0.19 -10.22 -9.48
N GLU A 349 1.25 -11.02 -9.28
CA GLU A 349 1.27 -12.04 -8.23
C GLU A 349 1.04 -11.38 -6.88
N ALA A 350 0.15 -11.97 -6.10
CA ALA A 350 -0.12 -11.63 -4.72
C ALA A 350 0.42 -12.73 -3.81
N GLN A 351 1.27 -12.34 -2.88
CA GLN A 351 1.87 -13.22 -1.88
C GLN A 351 1.24 -12.95 -0.51
N PRO A 352 1.48 -13.75 0.53
CA PRO A 352 1.16 -13.39 1.90
C PRO A 352 1.68 -11.99 2.22
N SER A 353 0.91 -11.20 2.97
CA SER A 353 1.37 -9.88 3.38
C SER A 353 2.60 -10.00 4.28
N VAL A 354 3.57 -9.09 4.11
CA VAL A 354 4.72 -8.96 5.02
C VAL A 354 4.31 -8.65 6.47
N LEU A 355 3.05 -8.29 6.70
CA LEU A 355 2.49 -8.04 8.02
C LEU A 355 2.01 -9.33 8.72
N GLU A 356 1.71 -10.40 7.97
CA GLU A 356 1.10 -11.63 8.51
C GLU A 356 1.94 -12.30 9.62
N PRO A 357 3.28 -12.36 9.54
CA PRO A 357 4.09 -12.92 10.62
C PRO A 357 3.94 -12.20 11.98
N PHE A 358 3.43 -10.96 11.98
CA PHE A 358 3.35 -10.10 13.15
C PHE A 358 1.92 -9.78 13.60
N LEU A 359 0.94 -9.90 12.69
CA LEU A 359 -0.46 -9.51 12.94
C LEU A 359 -1.45 -10.68 12.78
N GLY A 360 -0.96 -11.85 12.38
CA GLY A 360 -1.78 -13.02 12.07
C GLY A 360 -2.12 -13.13 10.59
N THR A 361 -2.51 -14.32 10.17
CA THR A 361 -2.82 -14.65 8.77
C THR A 361 -4.05 -13.92 8.26
N SER A 362 -4.09 -13.66 6.95
CA SER A 362 -5.25 -13.10 6.28
C SER A 362 -6.49 -13.99 6.45
N ALA A 363 -7.67 -13.35 6.57
CA ALA A 363 -8.95 -14.06 6.52
C ALA A 363 -9.31 -14.61 5.12
N PHE A 364 -8.58 -14.18 4.09
CA PHE A 364 -8.74 -14.66 2.73
C PHE A 364 -7.68 -15.71 2.41
N GLU A 365 -8.11 -16.89 1.98
CA GLU A 365 -7.20 -17.95 1.52
C GLU A 365 -6.48 -17.59 0.21
N GLN A 366 -7.07 -16.70 -0.58
CA GLN A 366 -6.55 -16.23 -1.85
C GLN A 366 -5.99 -14.81 -1.69
N HIS A 367 -4.66 -14.65 -1.85
CA HIS A 367 -3.98 -13.38 -1.57
C HIS A 367 -4.34 -12.27 -2.56
N GLY A 368 -4.67 -12.58 -3.82
CA GLY A 368 -5.18 -11.58 -4.75
C GLY A 368 -6.54 -11.03 -4.30
N GLN A 369 -7.41 -11.88 -3.72
CA GLN A 369 -8.65 -11.43 -3.10
C GLN A 369 -8.38 -10.51 -1.92
N ARG A 370 -7.42 -10.84 -1.05
CA ARG A 370 -6.98 -9.96 0.06
C ARG A 370 -6.63 -8.56 -0.45
N VAL A 371 -5.81 -8.48 -1.50
CA VAL A 371 -5.41 -7.20 -2.10
C VAL A 371 -6.61 -6.44 -2.64
N VAL A 372 -7.48 -7.08 -3.40
CA VAL A 372 -8.66 -6.47 -4.03
C VAL A 372 -9.66 -5.97 -3.00
N GLU A 373 -9.98 -6.79 -2.01
CA GLU A 373 -10.96 -6.42 -0.97
C GLU A 373 -10.40 -5.32 -0.05
N GLY A 374 -9.11 -5.36 0.31
CA GLY A 374 -8.47 -4.27 1.04
C GLY A 374 -8.48 -2.96 0.25
N GLN A 375 -8.16 -3.01 -1.05
CA GLN A 375 -8.21 -1.83 -1.93
C GLN A 375 -9.64 -1.27 -2.02
N ARG A 376 -10.66 -2.10 -2.27
CA ARG A 376 -12.07 -1.70 -2.33
C ARG A 376 -12.55 -1.09 -1.02
N MET A 377 -12.12 -1.66 0.10
CA MET A 377 -12.47 -1.14 1.43
C MET A 377 -11.86 0.23 1.67
N MET A 378 -10.59 0.42 1.33
CA MET A 378 -9.85 1.64 1.63
C MET A 378 -10.04 2.76 0.60
N GLN A 379 -10.37 2.48 -0.67
CA GLN A 379 -10.60 3.48 -1.71
C GLN A 379 -12.08 3.86 -1.82
N ALA A 380 -12.40 5.15 -2.01
CA ALA A 380 -13.78 5.60 -2.27
C ALA A 380 -14.24 5.27 -3.70
N ALA A 381 -13.30 5.13 -4.62
CA ALA A 381 -13.51 4.68 -5.99
C ALA A 381 -12.35 3.78 -6.36
N SER A 382 -12.62 2.62 -6.91
CA SER A 382 -11.62 1.65 -7.36
C SER A 382 -11.72 1.44 -8.87
N ASP A 383 -10.66 0.90 -9.44
CA ASP A 383 -10.61 0.41 -10.80
C ASP A 383 -11.76 -0.56 -11.08
N ILE A 384 -12.45 -0.36 -12.21
CA ILE A 384 -13.60 -1.18 -12.59
C ILE A 384 -13.21 -2.61 -13.02
N MET A 385 -11.98 -2.82 -13.45
CA MET A 385 -11.42 -4.13 -13.82
C MET A 385 -10.66 -4.80 -12.67
N LEU A 386 -10.74 -4.25 -11.44
CA LEU A 386 -10.08 -4.83 -10.28
C LEU A 386 -10.73 -6.16 -9.89
N GLY A 387 -9.95 -7.25 -9.98
CA GLY A 387 -10.38 -8.60 -9.64
C GLY A 387 -9.18 -9.50 -9.33
N TRP A 388 -9.42 -10.77 -9.11
CA TRP A 388 -8.40 -11.75 -8.71
C TRP A 388 -8.62 -13.11 -9.38
N GLU A 389 -7.55 -13.91 -9.42
CA GLU A 389 -7.56 -15.29 -9.91
C GLU A 389 -6.47 -16.12 -9.24
N ARG A 390 -6.70 -17.41 -9.12
CA ARG A 390 -5.71 -18.41 -8.72
C ARG A 390 -5.35 -19.27 -9.92
N VAL A 391 -4.06 -19.37 -10.22
CA VAL A 391 -3.58 -19.98 -11.46
C VAL A 391 -2.52 -21.01 -11.15
N GLU A 392 -2.61 -22.16 -11.82
CA GLU A 392 -1.50 -23.07 -11.94
C GLU A 392 -0.55 -22.52 -13.01
N THR A 393 0.66 -22.16 -12.60
CA THR A 393 1.71 -21.64 -13.47
C THR A 393 2.43 -22.76 -14.21
N ILE A 394 3.20 -22.45 -15.23
CA ILE A 394 3.86 -23.46 -16.11
C ILE A 394 4.82 -24.36 -15.33
N ASP A 395 5.41 -23.84 -14.25
CA ASP A 395 6.26 -24.60 -13.31
C ASP A 395 5.46 -25.55 -12.39
N GLY A 396 4.13 -25.66 -12.59
CA GLY A 396 3.24 -26.49 -11.79
C GLY A 396 2.89 -25.93 -10.42
N GLU A 397 3.36 -24.73 -10.11
CA GLU A 397 3.02 -24.06 -8.86
C GLU A 397 1.67 -23.31 -8.95
N THR A 398 0.88 -23.37 -7.89
CA THR A 398 -0.33 -22.56 -7.80
C THR A 398 0.00 -21.19 -7.23
N LYS A 399 -0.33 -20.13 -7.95
CA LYS A 399 -0.09 -18.73 -7.55
C LYS A 399 -1.38 -17.93 -7.59
N ASP A 400 -1.47 -16.99 -6.66
CA ASP A 400 -2.56 -16.02 -6.58
C ASP A 400 -2.17 -14.75 -7.32
N PHE A 401 -3.13 -14.20 -8.07
CA PHE A 401 -2.96 -12.95 -8.79
C PHE A 401 -4.09 -11.98 -8.50
N TYR A 402 -3.79 -10.70 -8.52
CA TYR A 402 -4.79 -9.68 -8.72
C TYR A 402 -4.60 -8.98 -10.05
N ILE A 403 -5.70 -8.53 -10.64
CA ILE A 403 -5.77 -7.97 -11.97
C ILE A 403 -6.36 -6.57 -11.87
N ARG A 404 -5.76 -5.61 -12.59
CA ARG A 404 -6.22 -4.22 -12.66
C ARG A 404 -5.85 -3.58 -14.00
N GLN A 405 -6.46 -2.45 -14.32
CA GLN A 405 -6.00 -1.62 -15.45
C GLN A 405 -4.58 -1.10 -15.16
N LEU A 406 -3.70 -1.20 -16.17
CA LEU A 406 -2.31 -0.76 -16.03
C LEU A 406 -2.20 0.76 -15.94
N TRP A 407 -2.82 1.48 -16.87
CA TRP A 407 -2.81 2.93 -16.97
C TRP A 407 -4.20 3.46 -17.27
N ASP A 408 -4.92 3.86 -16.23
CA ASP A 408 -6.18 4.57 -16.37
C ASP A 408 -6.04 5.97 -15.75
N ALA A 409 -5.53 6.90 -16.53
CA ALA A 409 -5.22 8.28 -16.13
C ALA A 409 -4.39 8.36 -14.84
N LYS A 410 -3.46 7.41 -14.64
CA LYS A 410 -2.61 7.31 -13.44
C LYS A 410 -1.48 8.33 -13.50
N ALA A 411 -1.34 9.12 -12.42
CA ALA A 411 -0.17 9.97 -12.20
C ALA A 411 0.38 9.76 -10.80
N SER A 412 1.70 9.55 -10.71
CA SER A 412 2.43 9.58 -9.46
C SER A 412 3.03 10.97 -9.26
N ALA A 413 3.16 11.39 -8.03
CA ALA A 413 3.83 12.64 -7.70
C ALA A 413 5.33 12.50 -7.97
N GLU A 414 5.91 13.44 -8.72
CA GLU A 414 7.36 13.57 -8.89
C GLU A 414 7.93 14.32 -7.68
N ILE A 415 8.07 13.57 -6.57
CA ILE A 415 8.42 14.13 -5.25
C ILE A 415 9.80 14.78 -5.25
N GLU A 416 10.71 14.31 -6.10
CA GLU A 416 12.07 14.81 -6.29
C GLU A 416 12.07 16.25 -6.86
N LEU A 417 11.03 16.63 -7.58
CA LEU A 417 10.87 17.97 -8.17
C LEU A 417 10.07 18.92 -7.27
N MET A 418 9.63 18.47 -6.11
CA MET A 418 8.84 19.29 -5.21
C MET A 418 9.73 20.16 -4.33
N SER A 419 9.36 21.45 -4.18
CA SER A 419 9.91 22.29 -3.12
C SER A 419 9.47 21.79 -1.73
N ALA A 420 10.16 22.21 -0.67
CA ALA A 420 9.78 21.91 0.70
C ALA A 420 8.30 22.24 1.00
N ALA A 421 7.80 23.38 0.52
CA ALA A 421 6.41 23.79 0.66
C ALA A 421 5.46 22.88 -0.14
N GLY A 422 5.89 22.40 -1.32
CA GLY A 422 5.17 21.44 -2.14
C GLY A 422 5.08 20.09 -1.44
N LEU A 423 6.17 19.60 -0.87
CA LEU A 423 6.22 18.33 -0.15
C LEU A 423 5.37 18.34 1.13
N ARG A 424 5.35 19.47 1.86
CA ARG A 424 4.44 19.68 3.00
C ARG A 424 2.97 19.62 2.59
N ALA A 425 2.62 20.28 1.48
CA ALA A 425 1.25 20.24 0.96
C ALA A 425 0.84 18.83 0.51
N TYR A 426 1.77 18.12 -0.13
CA TYR A 426 1.60 16.73 -0.52
C TYR A 426 1.42 15.81 0.70
N GLY A 427 2.25 15.97 1.74
CA GLY A 427 2.13 15.22 2.99
C GLY A 427 0.77 15.41 3.66
N MET A 428 0.23 16.63 3.65
CA MET A 428 -1.14 16.88 4.15
C MET A 428 -2.20 16.14 3.34
N ALA A 429 -2.07 16.08 2.02
CA ALA A 429 -2.98 15.29 1.18
C ALA A 429 -2.87 13.79 1.46
N CYS A 430 -1.66 13.27 1.66
CA CYS A 430 -1.42 11.88 2.06
C CYS A 430 -2.04 11.58 3.43
N GLY A 431 -1.80 12.42 4.44
CA GLY A 431 -2.36 12.27 5.78
C GLY A 431 -3.88 12.28 5.79
N TRP A 432 -4.51 13.20 5.06
CA TRP A 432 -5.96 13.24 4.90
C TRP A 432 -6.50 11.96 4.23
N THR A 433 -5.85 11.54 3.16
CA THR A 433 -6.23 10.34 2.37
C THR A 433 -6.12 9.07 3.20
N LEU A 434 -5.05 8.93 3.98
CA LEU A 434 -4.87 7.80 4.89
C LEU A 434 -5.93 7.80 6.00
N ALA A 435 -6.22 8.98 6.60
CA ALA A 435 -7.29 9.09 7.59
C ALA A 435 -8.66 8.69 7.02
N ARG A 436 -8.96 9.07 5.79
CA ARG A 436 -10.18 8.68 5.11
C ARG A 436 -10.26 7.17 4.86
N ALA A 437 -9.16 6.54 4.44
CA ALA A 437 -9.07 5.10 4.24
C ALA A 437 -9.31 4.34 5.56
N HIS A 438 -8.66 4.76 6.64
CA HIS A 438 -8.85 4.20 7.98
C HIS A 438 -10.24 4.47 8.57
N ALA A 439 -10.84 5.63 8.27
CA ALA A 439 -12.19 5.95 8.73
C ALA A 439 -13.30 5.09 8.08
N ARG A 440 -13.03 4.50 6.92
CA ARG A 440 -13.94 3.56 6.25
C ARG A 440 -13.87 2.15 6.82
N SER A 441 -12.70 1.74 7.29
CA SER A 441 -12.40 0.36 7.64
C SER A 441 -12.28 0.09 9.14
N GLY A 442 -12.05 1.13 9.94
CA GLY A 442 -11.86 1.02 11.38
C GLY A 442 -12.85 1.84 12.21
N ASP A 443 -12.70 1.78 13.53
CA ASP A 443 -13.49 2.60 14.45
C ASP A 443 -12.96 4.05 14.50
N ARG A 444 -13.38 4.86 13.53
CA ARG A 444 -12.96 6.28 13.43
C ARG A 444 -13.27 7.12 14.64
N VAL A 445 -14.32 6.74 15.44
CA VAL A 445 -14.69 7.44 16.66
C VAL A 445 -13.70 7.13 17.78
N ALA A 446 -13.33 5.87 17.94
CA ALA A 446 -12.32 5.45 18.91
C ALA A 446 -10.92 6.01 18.54
N ILE A 447 -10.53 5.93 17.27
CA ILE A 447 -9.25 6.49 16.79
C ILE A 447 -9.20 7.99 17.02
N ALA A 448 -10.26 8.75 16.70
CA ALA A 448 -10.32 10.18 16.95
C ALA A 448 -10.26 10.51 18.44
N ALA A 449 -10.92 9.71 19.30
CA ALA A 449 -10.89 9.86 20.74
C ALA A 449 -9.50 9.52 21.31
N TYR A 450 -8.79 8.55 20.76
CA TYR A 450 -7.39 8.26 21.08
C TYR A 450 -6.48 9.43 20.71
N LEU A 451 -6.57 9.94 19.50
CA LEU A 451 -5.74 11.04 19.00
C LEU A 451 -5.98 12.36 19.77
N GLY A 452 -7.22 12.67 20.07
CA GLY A 452 -7.61 13.90 20.77
C GLY A 452 -7.33 15.17 19.95
N SER A 453 -7.40 16.34 20.64
CA SER A 453 -7.25 17.65 19.98
C SER A 453 -5.83 18.22 20.01
N SER A 454 -4.98 17.78 20.96
CA SER A 454 -3.62 18.29 21.09
C SER A 454 -2.64 17.63 20.11
N ASP A 455 -1.50 18.26 19.90
CA ASP A 455 -0.45 17.85 18.98
C ASP A 455 0.55 16.80 19.57
N VAL A 456 0.22 16.17 20.69
CA VAL A 456 1.11 15.19 21.35
C VAL A 456 1.45 14.03 20.40
N PHE A 457 0.45 13.49 19.68
CA PHE A 457 0.68 12.43 18.72
C PHE A 457 1.49 12.92 17.51
N ASP A 458 1.22 14.14 17.03
CA ASP A 458 1.93 14.74 15.91
C ASP A 458 3.43 14.88 16.23
N ARG A 459 3.77 15.36 17.45
CA ARG A 459 5.16 15.45 17.93
C ARG A 459 5.82 14.09 18.13
N ALA A 460 5.06 13.13 18.66
CA ALA A 460 5.55 11.77 18.85
C ALA A 460 5.92 11.13 17.49
N MET A 461 5.08 11.27 16.48
CA MET A 461 5.36 10.77 15.14
C MET A 461 6.56 11.48 14.48
N ALA A 462 6.74 12.78 14.73
CA ALA A 462 7.91 13.51 14.21
C ALA A 462 9.22 13.03 14.86
N ALA A 463 9.22 12.76 16.16
CA ALA A 463 10.37 12.19 16.85
C ALA A 463 10.66 10.74 16.36
N PHE A 464 9.62 9.91 16.28
CA PHE A 464 9.73 8.56 15.72
C PHE A 464 10.33 8.57 14.30
N ALA A 465 9.85 9.47 13.44
CA ALA A 465 10.26 9.53 12.04
C ALA A 465 11.77 9.83 11.88
N GLU A 466 12.32 10.71 12.72
CA GLU A 466 13.76 11.01 12.70
C GLU A 466 14.60 9.84 13.22
N THR A 467 14.21 9.22 14.35
CA THR A 467 14.94 8.05 14.89
C THR A 467 14.86 6.86 13.94
N TYR A 468 13.72 6.65 13.28
CA TYR A 468 13.58 5.57 12.31
C TYR A 468 14.35 5.88 11.00
N ALA A 469 14.47 7.14 10.60
CA ALA A 469 15.31 7.52 9.47
C ALA A 469 16.81 7.26 9.75
N ASP A 470 17.26 7.39 11.01
CA ASP A 470 18.62 6.97 11.42
C ASP A 470 18.79 5.45 11.27
N GLN A 471 17.79 4.67 11.67
CA GLN A 471 17.83 3.22 11.50
C GLN A 471 17.83 2.82 10.02
N ASN A 472 16.98 3.44 9.21
CA ASN A 472 16.95 3.20 7.77
C ASN A 472 18.32 3.50 7.10
N ALA A 473 19.02 4.52 7.55
CA ALA A 473 20.37 4.85 7.05
C ALA A 473 21.38 3.77 7.44
N ARG A 474 21.32 3.22 8.67
CA ARG A 474 22.17 2.10 9.11
C ARG A 474 21.87 0.83 8.31
N ASP A 475 20.60 0.50 8.11
CA ASP A 475 20.18 -0.68 7.35
C ASP A 475 20.55 -0.58 5.85
N TYR A 476 20.43 0.62 5.28
CA TYR A 476 20.92 0.92 3.93
C TYR A 476 22.43 0.72 3.82
N SER A 477 23.21 1.19 4.80
CA SER A 477 24.66 0.97 4.82
C SER A 477 24.99 -0.53 4.91
N ALA A 478 24.26 -1.29 5.74
CA ALA A 478 24.44 -2.73 5.85
C ALA A 478 24.21 -3.46 4.51
N LEU A 479 23.17 -3.06 3.74
CA LEU A 479 22.95 -3.61 2.40
C LEU A 479 24.10 -3.25 1.45
N ARG A 480 24.56 -2.01 1.47
CA ARG A 480 25.69 -1.55 0.65
C ARG A 480 26.97 -2.34 0.95
N ASP A 481 27.25 -2.57 2.23
CA ASP A 481 28.43 -3.30 2.68
C ASP A 481 28.33 -4.79 2.32
N ALA A 482 27.13 -5.40 2.44
CA ALA A 482 26.87 -6.78 2.02
C ALA A 482 27.07 -6.99 0.51
N VAL A 483 26.68 -6.00 -0.31
CA VAL A 483 26.93 -6.05 -1.75
C VAL A 483 28.41 -5.83 -2.07
N ALA A 484 29.08 -4.89 -1.41
CA ALA A 484 30.50 -4.64 -1.61
C ALA A 484 31.37 -5.84 -1.23
N SER A 485 30.97 -6.62 -0.21
CA SER A 485 31.67 -7.84 0.21
C SER A 485 31.28 -9.09 -0.57
N GLY A 486 30.32 -8.99 -1.52
CA GLY A 486 29.86 -10.11 -2.34
C GLY A 486 28.90 -11.07 -1.65
N VAL A 487 28.42 -10.75 -0.45
CA VAL A 487 27.41 -11.56 0.30
C VAL A 487 26.06 -11.53 -0.43
N VAL A 488 25.71 -10.37 -1.03
CA VAL A 488 24.48 -10.18 -1.78
C VAL A 488 24.81 -9.67 -3.18
N ALA A 489 24.19 -10.27 -4.21
CA ALA A 489 24.36 -9.84 -5.59
C ALA A 489 23.40 -8.67 -5.92
N ALA A 490 23.91 -7.61 -6.55
CA ALA A 490 23.09 -6.49 -6.99
C ALA A 490 23.41 -6.08 -8.42
N LYS A 491 22.37 -5.75 -9.21
CA LYS A 491 22.50 -5.25 -10.59
C LYS A 491 21.95 -3.83 -10.65
N THR A 492 22.85 -2.85 -10.77
CA THR A 492 22.53 -1.43 -10.87
C THR A 492 22.28 -1.00 -12.31
N GLY A 493 21.64 0.16 -12.51
CA GLY A 493 21.42 0.75 -13.84
C GLY A 493 20.24 0.17 -14.63
N VAL A 494 19.33 -0.57 -13.96
CA VAL A 494 18.15 -1.20 -14.56
C VAL A 494 16.85 -0.57 -14.08
#